data_c083fe6acdcd85df62444ae576daa669
#
_entry.id   c083fe6acdcd85df62444ae576daa669
#
_cell.length_a   1.000
_cell.length_b   1.000
_cell.length_c   1.000
_cell.angle_alpha   90.00
_cell.angle_beta   90.00
_cell.angle_gamma   90.00
#
_symmetry.space_group_name_H-M   'P 1'
#
loop_
_entity.id
_entity.type
_entity.pdbx_description
1 polymer ?
#
loop_
_entity_poly.entity_id
_entity_poly.type
_entity_poly.pdbx_seq_one_letter_code
_entity_poly.pdbx_strand_id
1 'polypeptide(L)'
;VYKRQIEHGVGDLQTVSALALNAGVDMDMVSEGFVGTLMKSIKEGKVRMGTLNTACRRILEAKYKLGLFDNPYKYCDVNRPKRDIFTKEHRDAARKIASESFVLLKNAPLAAQKNAAPVLPLKKQGTVAVIGPLGNTRSNMPGTWSVAARLNDYPSLYEGLKEMMKGKVNITYAKGSNLIGDAAYEERATMFGRSLNRDNRTDQELLDEALKVAAGADVIVAALGESSEMSGESSSRTELGLPDVQHTLLEALLKTGKPVVLTLFTGRPLTLNWEQEHVPAILNVWFGGSEAAYAIGDVLFGDVNPSGKLTMTFPKNVGQIPLFYNHKNTGRPLAEGKWFEKFRSNYLDVDNEPLYPFGYGLSYTNFQYSDIALSTPTLGKDGSVTAVVTVTNTGKYDGAEVVQLYIRDLVGSITRPVRELKGFNKIFLRAGESKTVSSVSYTHLTLPTIRL
;
A
#
# COMPACT_ATOMS: atom_id res chain seq x y z
N VAL A 1 4.76 22.18 -10.70
CA VAL A 1 3.58 22.70 -9.99
C VAL A 1 2.86 23.73 -10.84
N TYR A 2 3.53 24.72 -11.41
CA TYR A 2 2.88 25.79 -12.18
C TYR A 2 2.20 25.33 -13.47
N LYS A 3 2.72 24.31 -14.13
CA LYS A 3 2.09 23.75 -15.34
C LYS A 3 0.63 23.36 -15.09
N ARG A 4 0.35 22.70 -13.96
CA ARG A 4 -1.01 22.29 -13.60
C ARG A 4 -1.94 23.49 -13.36
N GLN A 5 -1.48 24.53 -12.67
CA GLN A 5 -2.29 25.72 -12.46
C GLN A 5 -2.60 26.46 -13.77
N ILE A 6 -1.65 26.50 -14.72
CA ILE A 6 -1.87 27.08 -16.05
C ILE A 6 -2.90 26.24 -16.82
N GLU A 7 -2.71 24.94 -16.89
CA GLU A 7 -3.61 24.00 -17.58
C GLU A 7 -5.02 23.98 -16.96
N HIS A 8 -5.15 24.20 -15.65
CA HIS A 8 -6.43 24.34 -14.96
C HIS A 8 -7.04 25.75 -15.02
N GLY A 9 -6.48 26.64 -15.83
CA GLY A 9 -7.08 27.95 -16.10
C GLY A 9 -6.95 28.97 -14.97
N VAL A 10 -6.03 28.81 -14.03
CA VAL A 10 -5.80 29.79 -12.94
C VAL A 10 -5.22 31.09 -13.50
N GLY A 11 -4.37 31.01 -14.51
CA GLY A 11 -3.81 32.17 -15.18
C GLY A 11 -2.54 31.83 -16.00
N ASP A 12 -1.95 32.84 -16.61
CA ASP A 12 -0.67 32.71 -17.29
C ASP A 12 0.49 32.48 -16.31
N LEU A 13 1.67 32.15 -16.84
CA LEU A 13 2.86 31.86 -16.05
C LEU A 13 3.23 33.01 -15.09
N GLN A 14 3.06 34.27 -15.50
CA GLN A 14 3.34 35.43 -14.65
C GLN A 14 2.35 35.49 -13.46
N THR A 15 1.07 35.33 -13.73
CA THR A 15 0.00 35.35 -12.72
C THR A 15 0.18 34.24 -11.72
N VAL A 16 0.39 33.01 -12.18
CA VAL A 16 0.57 31.83 -11.33
C VAL A 16 1.83 31.95 -10.47
N SER A 17 2.95 32.47 -11.05
CA SER A 17 4.19 32.69 -10.31
C SER A 17 4.03 33.72 -9.20
N ALA A 18 3.33 34.83 -9.50
CA ALA A 18 3.05 35.88 -8.51
C ALA A 18 2.16 35.36 -7.36
N LEU A 19 1.11 34.61 -7.68
CA LEU A 19 0.23 33.98 -6.68
C LEU A 19 1.00 33.00 -5.80
N ALA A 20 1.85 32.14 -6.38
CA ALA A 20 2.63 31.16 -5.66
C ALA A 20 3.62 31.80 -4.68
N LEU A 21 4.38 32.82 -5.13
CA LEU A 21 5.31 33.55 -4.26
C LEU A 21 4.59 34.28 -3.11
N ASN A 22 3.46 34.92 -3.41
CA ASN A 22 2.64 35.61 -2.42
C ASN A 22 2.01 34.62 -1.41
N ALA A 23 1.73 33.38 -1.82
CA ALA A 23 1.26 32.32 -0.94
C ALA A 23 2.39 31.67 -0.10
N GLY A 24 3.66 32.04 -0.29
CA GLY A 24 4.79 31.58 0.50
C GLY A 24 5.63 30.47 -0.14
N VAL A 25 5.54 30.26 -1.44
CA VAL A 25 6.48 29.40 -2.17
C VAL A 25 7.79 30.13 -2.35
N ASP A 26 8.85 29.63 -1.76
CA ASP A 26 10.15 30.32 -1.74
C ASP A 26 11.04 30.03 -2.95
N MET A 27 10.82 28.88 -3.61
CA MET A 27 11.65 28.45 -4.75
C MET A 27 10.79 27.76 -5.82
N ASP A 28 10.99 28.16 -7.06
CA ASP A 28 10.43 27.53 -8.24
C ASP A 28 11.35 26.43 -8.75
N MET A 29 10.80 25.23 -8.95
CA MET A 29 11.53 24.08 -9.46
C MET A 29 11.09 23.77 -10.90
N VAL A 30 12.00 23.88 -11.85
CA VAL A 30 11.87 23.48 -13.27
C VAL A 30 11.00 24.40 -14.14
N SER A 31 9.97 25.09 -13.62
CA SER A 31 9.03 25.83 -14.47
C SER A 31 9.55 27.16 -15.00
N GLU A 32 10.70 27.66 -14.48
CA GLU A 32 11.33 28.96 -14.83
C GLU A 32 10.40 30.18 -14.61
N GLY A 33 9.28 29.99 -13.92
CA GLY A 33 8.28 31.02 -13.70
C GLY A 33 8.82 32.21 -12.92
N PHE A 34 9.58 31.96 -11.84
CA PHE A 34 10.18 33.03 -11.03
C PHE A 34 11.25 33.77 -11.80
N VAL A 35 12.15 33.06 -12.46
CA VAL A 35 13.24 33.67 -13.23
C VAL A 35 12.69 34.50 -14.40
N GLY A 36 11.69 33.98 -15.12
CA GLY A 36 11.16 34.62 -16.31
C GLY A 36 10.16 35.75 -16.02
N THR A 37 9.48 35.79 -14.87
CA THR A 37 8.32 36.68 -14.70
C THR A 37 8.35 37.59 -13.49
N LEU A 38 9.11 37.30 -12.40
CA LEU A 38 9.05 38.09 -11.17
C LEU A 38 9.49 39.53 -11.32
N MET A 39 10.47 39.82 -12.16
CA MET A 39 10.90 41.18 -12.43
C MET A 39 9.75 42.06 -12.96
N LYS A 40 8.97 41.52 -13.89
CA LYS A 40 7.77 42.17 -14.45
C LYS A 40 6.67 42.26 -13.37
N SER A 41 6.43 41.24 -12.60
CA SER A 41 5.43 41.20 -11.53
C SER A 41 5.70 42.24 -10.44
N ILE A 42 6.98 42.50 -10.10
CA ILE A 42 7.37 43.54 -9.16
C ILE A 42 7.13 44.94 -9.75
N LYS A 43 7.54 45.18 -11.01
CA LYS A 43 7.27 46.44 -11.69
C LYS A 43 5.78 46.77 -11.79
N GLU A 44 4.93 45.76 -11.96
CA GLU A 44 3.48 45.89 -12.04
C GLU A 44 2.79 45.87 -10.67
N GLY A 45 3.53 45.78 -9.56
CA GLY A 45 2.97 45.77 -8.19
C GLY A 45 2.26 44.48 -7.81
N LYS A 46 2.32 43.42 -8.62
CA LYS A 46 1.71 42.10 -8.33
C LYS A 46 2.45 41.35 -7.22
N VAL A 47 3.75 41.62 -7.05
CA VAL A 47 4.60 41.06 -6.02
C VAL A 47 5.33 42.19 -5.31
N ARG A 48 5.34 42.17 -3.98
CA ARG A 48 6.10 43.16 -3.18
C ARG A 48 7.55 42.71 -3.03
N MET A 49 8.47 43.65 -3.07
CA MET A 49 9.92 43.38 -2.84
C MET A 49 10.14 42.68 -1.48
N GLY A 50 9.36 43.02 -0.44
CA GLY A 50 9.45 42.35 0.87
C GLY A 50 9.14 40.86 0.82
N THR A 51 8.18 40.45 -0.02
CA THR A 51 7.83 39.02 -0.23
C THR A 51 9.01 38.29 -0.89
N LEU A 52 9.59 38.87 -1.94
CA LEU A 52 10.77 38.31 -2.60
C LEU A 52 11.96 38.21 -1.65
N ASN A 53 12.25 39.26 -0.86
CA ASN A 53 13.32 39.25 0.11
C ASN A 53 13.13 38.19 1.20
N THR A 54 11.88 37.93 1.61
CA THR A 54 11.56 36.86 2.57
C THR A 54 11.86 35.48 1.98
N ALA A 55 11.46 35.23 0.74
CA ALA A 55 11.76 33.98 0.03
C ALA A 55 13.27 33.74 -0.10
N CYS A 56 14.00 34.76 -0.60
CA CYS A 56 15.46 34.71 -0.68
C CYS A 56 16.13 34.46 0.68
N ARG A 57 15.69 35.14 1.73
CA ARG A 57 16.24 34.95 3.09
C ARG A 57 16.08 33.52 3.55
N ARG A 58 14.93 32.91 3.37
CA ARG A 58 14.67 31.51 3.79
C ARG A 58 15.62 30.53 3.09
N ILE A 59 15.86 30.73 1.78
CA ILE A 59 16.83 29.91 1.04
C ILE A 59 18.26 30.14 1.55
N LEU A 60 18.65 31.40 1.78
CA LEU A 60 19.97 31.74 2.31
C LEU A 60 20.17 31.20 3.73
N GLU A 61 19.15 31.27 4.58
CA GLU A 61 19.19 30.69 5.94
C GLU A 61 19.37 29.17 5.90
N ALA A 62 18.69 28.47 4.98
CA ALA A 62 18.88 27.04 4.79
C ALA A 62 20.33 26.72 4.36
N LYS A 63 20.89 27.46 3.40
CA LYS A 63 22.27 27.31 2.98
C LYS A 63 23.27 27.61 4.12
N TYR A 64 22.99 28.62 4.93
CA TYR A 64 23.80 28.97 6.11
C TYR A 64 23.80 27.85 7.15
N LYS A 65 22.61 27.39 7.53
CA LYS A 65 22.45 26.27 8.48
C LYS A 65 23.13 24.98 8.01
N LEU A 66 23.19 24.76 6.72
CA LEU A 66 23.93 23.65 6.11
C LEU A 66 25.45 23.87 6.08
N GLY A 67 25.94 25.07 6.39
CA GLY A 67 27.38 25.43 6.36
C GLY A 67 27.93 25.57 4.95
N LEU A 68 27.07 25.84 3.94
CA LEU A 68 27.48 25.92 2.53
C LEU A 68 28.22 27.20 2.21
N PHE A 69 28.11 28.25 3.05
CA PHE A 69 28.91 29.48 2.89
C PHE A 69 30.35 29.30 3.35
N ASP A 70 30.58 28.43 4.34
CA ASP A 70 31.90 28.09 4.85
C ASP A 70 32.61 27.10 3.91
N ASN A 71 31.86 26.10 3.47
CA ASN A 71 32.34 25.08 2.54
C ASN A 71 31.21 24.57 1.63
N PRO A 72 31.11 25.09 0.37
CA PRO A 72 30.07 24.66 -0.57
C PRO A 72 30.17 23.17 -0.97
N TYR A 73 31.35 22.57 -0.80
CA TYR A 73 31.61 21.16 -1.10
C TYR A 73 31.55 20.24 0.10
N LYS A 74 31.06 20.72 1.26
CA LYS A 74 30.97 19.96 2.52
C LYS A 74 30.30 18.58 2.36
N TYR A 75 29.33 18.49 1.48
CA TYR A 75 28.58 17.26 1.22
C TYR A 75 29.04 16.50 -0.03
N CYS A 76 30.06 16.98 -0.73
CA CYS A 76 30.62 16.34 -1.91
C CYS A 76 31.71 15.35 -1.52
N ASP A 77 31.33 14.15 -1.14
CA ASP A 77 32.24 13.04 -0.83
C ASP A 77 32.00 11.90 -1.83
N VAL A 78 32.94 11.70 -2.74
CA VAL A 78 32.86 10.66 -3.79
C VAL A 78 32.87 9.24 -3.22
N ASN A 79 33.30 9.06 -1.97
CA ASN A 79 33.30 7.76 -1.29
C ASN A 79 32.01 7.52 -0.49
N ARG A 80 31.20 8.57 -0.25
CA ARG A 80 29.95 8.46 0.51
C ARG A 80 29.01 7.39 -0.05
N PRO A 81 28.76 7.27 -1.37
CA PRO A 81 27.87 6.24 -1.89
C PRO A 81 28.28 4.84 -1.48
N LYS A 82 29.59 4.53 -1.43
CA LYS A 82 30.07 3.20 -1.02
C LYS A 82 29.92 2.94 0.47
N ARG A 83 29.95 4.00 1.30
CA ARG A 83 29.86 3.90 2.75
C ARG A 83 28.40 3.97 3.23
N ASP A 84 27.60 4.84 2.63
CA ASP A 84 26.31 5.27 3.20
C ASP A 84 25.10 4.75 2.40
N ILE A 85 25.27 4.23 1.16
CA ILE A 85 24.19 3.75 0.33
C ILE A 85 24.15 2.22 0.35
N PHE A 86 22.96 1.65 0.54
CA PHE A 86 22.69 0.21 0.48
C PHE A 86 23.53 -0.61 1.47
N THR A 87 23.77 -0.03 2.66
CA THR A 87 24.49 -0.72 3.74
C THR A 87 23.67 -1.88 4.29
N LYS A 88 24.29 -2.77 5.06
CA LYS A 88 23.57 -3.88 5.70
C LYS A 88 22.44 -3.37 6.59
N GLU A 89 22.67 -2.31 7.36
CA GLU A 89 21.69 -1.70 8.25
C GLU A 89 20.48 -1.15 7.46
N HIS A 90 20.74 -0.50 6.32
CA HIS A 90 19.68 0.00 5.44
C HIS A 90 18.87 -1.16 4.83
N ARG A 91 19.53 -2.22 4.42
CA ARG A 91 18.87 -3.42 3.87
C ARG A 91 18.05 -4.14 4.94
N ASP A 92 18.58 -4.32 6.13
CA ASP A 92 17.85 -4.93 7.25
C ASP A 92 16.61 -4.11 7.61
N ALA A 93 16.74 -2.78 7.66
CA ALA A 93 15.61 -1.88 7.90
C ALA A 93 14.57 -1.94 6.77
N ALA A 94 15.00 -1.95 5.50
CA ALA A 94 14.11 -2.06 4.34
C ALA A 94 13.34 -3.40 4.35
N ARG A 95 14.02 -4.52 4.62
CA ARG A 95 13.39 -5.84 4.76
C ARG A 95 12.35 -5.87 5.87
N LYS A 96 12.68 -5.31 7.03
CA LYS A 96 11.76 -5.22 8.16
C LYS A 96 10.54 -4.37 7.81
N ILE A 97 10.72 -3.16 7.27
CA ILE A 97 9.62 -2.27 6.88
C ILE A 97 8.73 -2.94 5.83
N ALA A 98 9.32 -3.59 4.83
CA ALA A 98 8.57 -4.32 3.81
C ALA A 98 7.70 -5.42 4.44
N SER A 99 8.27 -6.31 5.27
CA SER A 99 7.53 -7.40 5.91
C SER A 99 6.40 -6.89 6.84
N GLU A 100 6.61 -5.75 7.50
CA GLU A 100 5.61 -5.12 8.37
C GLU A 100 4.49 -4.39 7.60
N SER A 101 4.70 -4.06 6.32
CA SER A 101 3.72 -3.40 5.44
C SER A 101 2.82 -4.39 4.70
N PHE A 102 3.24 -5.64 4.55
CA PHE A 102 2.46 -6.66 3.85
C PHE A 102 1.20 -7.02 4.63
N VAL A 103 0.10 -7.21 3.89
CA VAL A 103 -1.22 -7.48 4.48
C VAL A 103 -1.72 -8.84 4.06
N LEU A 104 -1.91 -9.72 5.03
CA LEU A 104 -2.55 -11.00 4.81
C LEU A 104 -4.07 -10.79 4.70
N LEU A 105 -4.60 -10.90 3.48
CA LEU A 105 -6.02 -10.66 3.20
C LEU A 105 -6.88 -11.91 3.43
N LYS A 106 -6.33 -13.08 3.14
CA LYS A 106 -7.00 -14.38 3.36
C LYS A 106 -5.98 -15.46 3.69
N ASN A 107 -6.35 -16.37 4.58
CA ASN A 107 -5.58 -17.58 4.87
C ASN A 107 -6.52 -18.67 5.37
N ALA A 108 -6.92 -19.53 4.48
CA ALA A 108 -7.85 -20.61 4.73
C ALA A 108 -7.24 -21.99 4.38
N PRO A 109 -7.77 -23.09 4.92
CA PRO A 109 -7.48 -24.43 4.41
C PRO A 109 -7.91 -24.57 2.95
N LEU A 110 -7.40 -25.59 2.26
CA LEU A 110 -7.93 -25.98 0.96
C LEU A 110 -9.40 -26.39 1.09
N ALA A 111 -10.22 -26.03 0.09
CA ALA A 111 -11.66 -26.32 0.09
C ALA A 111 -11.98 -27.81 0.28
N ALA A 112 -11.16 -28.70 -0.28
CA ALA A 112 -11.28 -30.15 -0.12
C ALA A 112 -10.87 -30.65 1.30
N GLN A 113 -10.25 -29.82 2.12
CA GLN A 113 -9.68 -30.18 3.43
C GLN A 113 -10.10 -29.17 4.52
N LYS A 114 -11.40 -28.95 4.65
CA LYS A 114 -11.97 -27.89 5.54
C LYS A 114 -11.49 -27.93 7.00
N ASN A 115 -11.07 -29.10 7.49
CA ASN A 115 -10.57 -29.27 8.86
C ASN A 115 -9.03 -29.24 8.95
N ALA A 116 -8.33 -28.99 7.84
CA ALA A 116 -6.88 -28.86 7.83
C ALA A 116 -6.43 -27.47 8.33
N ALA A 117 -5.13 -27.34 8.57
CA ALA A 117 -4.54 -26.03 8.86
C ALA A 117 -4.61 -25.10 7.62
N PRO A 118 -4.65 -23.78 7.82
CA PRO A 118 -4.48 -22.81 6.75
C PRO A 118 -3.22 -23.05 5.92
N VAL A 119 -3.21 -22.56 4.68
CA VAL A 119 -2.09 -22.77 3.73
C VAL A 119 -0.80 -22.09 4.20
N LEU A 120 -0.89 -20.90 4.77
CA LEU A 120 0.25 -20.17 5.32
C LEU A 120 0.35 -20.32 6.85
N PRO A 121 1.58 -20.34 7.41
CA PRO A 121 2.88 -20.28 6.74
C PRO A 121 3.25 -21.59 6.02
N LEU A 122 4.03 -21.47 4.93
CA LEU A 122 4.52 -22.61 4.17
C LEU A 122 5.56 -23.41 4.97
N LYS A 123 5.62 -24.72 4.72
CA LYS A 123 6.67 -25.58 5.28
C LYS A 123 7.99 -25.35 4.54
N LYS A 124 9.11 -25.34 5.28
CA LYS A 124 10.46 -25.21 4.70
C LYS A 124 10.97 -26.57 4.16
N GLN A 125 10.19 -27.20 3.30
CA GLN A 125 10.50 -28.49 2.66
C GLN A 125 9.74 -28.64 1.34
N GLY A 126 10.15 -29.60 0.51
CA GLY A 126 9.46 -29.92 -0.75
C GLY A 126 9.78 -28.95 -1.89
N THR A 127 8.84 -28.81 -2.83
CA THR A 127 8.96 -27.97 -4.02
C THR A 127 7.90 -26.87 -4.01
N VAL A 128 8.35 -25.63 -4.16
CA VAL A 128 7.49 -24.45 -4.33
C VAL A 128 7.67 -23.87 -5.72
N ALA A 129 6.59 -23.77 -6.49
CA ALA A 129 6.59 -23.14 -7.81
C ALA A 129 6.19 -21.67 -7.68
N VAL A 130 7.08 -20.75 -8.06
CA VAL A 130 6.77 -19.34 -8.28
C VAL A 130 6.25 -19.22 -9.70
N ILE A 131 4.98 -18.82 -9.86
CA ILE A 131 4.33 -18.74 -11.17
C ILE A 131 3.69 -17.35 -11.32
N GLY A 132 3.93 -16.72 -12.45
CA GLY A 132 3.35 -15.41 -12.78
C GLY A 132 4.35 -14.43 -13.39
N PRO A 133 3.86 -13.43 -14.14
CA PRO A 133 4.70 -12.45 -14.83
C PRO A 133 5.51 -11.58 -13.86
N LEU A 134 5.08 -11.46 -12.61
CA LEU A 134 5.75 -10.66 -11.58
C LEU A 134 6.71 -11.47 -10.70
N GLY A 135 6.81 -12.79 -10.92
CA GLY A 135 7.64 -13.68 -10.10
C GLY A 135 9.14 -13.53 -10.33
N ASN A 136 9.56 -13.24 -11.56
CA ASN A 136 10.97 -13.12 -11.90
C ASN A 136 11.27 -11.78 -12.61
N THR A 137 10.88 -10.69 -12.00
CA THR A 137 11.20 -9.32 -12.44
C THR A 137 11.74 -8.49 -11.28
N ARG A 138 12.89 -7.85 -11.50
CA ARG A 138 13.51 -6.94 -10.53
C ARG A 138 12.92 -5.53 -10.65
N SER A 139 12.52 -5.13 -11.87
CA SER A 139 12.03 -3.78 -12.15
C SER A 139 10.73 -3.44 -11.42
N ASN A 140 9.93 -4.44 -11.06
CA ASN A 140 8.67 -4.24 -10.37
C ASN A 140 8.79 -4.09 -8.84
N MET A 141 9.87 -4.58 -8.23
CA MET A 141 10.04 -4.63 -6.78
C MET A 141 9.99 -3.28 -6.08
N PRO A 142 10.71 -2.23 -6.58
CA PRO A 142 10.83 -0.96 -5.86
C PRO A 142 9.64 -0.01 -6.05
N GLY A 143 8.68 -0.32 -6.90
CA GLY A 143 7.54 0.55 -7.22
C GLY A 143 7.89 1.71 -8.15
N THR A 144 6.90 2.53 -8.50
CA THR A 144 6.99 3.58 -9.52
C THR A 144 8.00 4.68 -9.16
N TRP A 145 8.01 5.12 -7.89
CA TRP A 145 8.74 6.31 -7.45
C TRP A 145 10.22 6.07 -7.10
N SER A 146 10.81 5.01 -7.61
CA SER A 146 12.19 4.62 -7.35
C SER A 146 13.13 4.94 -8.52
N VAL A 147 13.14 6.21 -8.95
CA VAL A 147 13.83 6.69 -10.16
C VAL A 147 15.31 6.30 -10.19
N ALA A 148 15.99 6.31 -9.05
CA ALA A 148 17.43 5.99 -8.95
C ALA A 148 17.70 4.54 -8.54
N ALA A 149 16.71 3.64 -8.60
CA ALA A 149 16.91 2.24 -8.25
C ALA A 149 17.88 1.53 -9.20
N ARG A 150 18.84 0.83 -8.62
CA ARG A 150 19.79 -0.01 -9.36
C ARG A 150 19.31 -1.45 -9.34
N LEU A 151 18.64 -1.85 -10.44
CA LEU A 151 17.92 -3.12 -10.54
C LEU A 151 18.79 -4.38 -10.34
N ASN A 152 20.10 -4.26 -10.49
CA ASN A 152 21.04 -5.38 -10.30
C ASN A 152 21.47 -5.58 -8.83
N ASP A 153 21.13 -4.65 -7.94
CA ASP A 153 21.58 -4.68 -6.54
C ASP A 153 20.65 -5.51 -5.64
N TYR A 154 19.53 -6.03 -6.16
CA TYR A 154 18.57 -6.84 -5.40
C TYR A 154 17.90 -7.90 -6.30
N PRO A 155 17.42 -9.01 -5.70
CA PRO A 155 16.83 -10.12 -6.45
C PRO A 155 15.38 -9.87 -6.84
N SER A 156 14.91 -10.61 -7.86
CA SER A 156 13.48 -10.88 -8.07
C SER A 156 12.92 -11.78 -6.96
N LEU A 157 11.58 -11.94 -6.91
CA LEU A 157 10.96 -12.86 -5.95
C LEU A 157 11.51 -14.28 -6.08
N TYR A 158 11.56 -14.80 -7.31
CA TYR A 158 12.11 -16.12 -7.60
C TYR A 158 13.56 -16.28 -7.13
N GLU A 159 14.42 -15.33 -7.49
CA GLU A 159 15.83 -15.36 -7.13
C GLU A 159 16.03 -15.30 -5.61
N GLY A 160 15.30 -14.39 -4.92
CA GLY A 160 15.39 -14.23 -3.47
C GLY A 160 14.89 -15.45 -2.72
N LEU A 161 13.75 -16.04 -3.12
CA LEU A 161 13.27 -17.29 -2.52
C LEU A 161 14.24 -18.46 -2.74
N LYS A 162 14.82 -18.57 -3.94
CA LYS A 162 15.79 -19.60 -4.25
C LYS A 162 17.07 -19.48 -3.40
N GLU A 163 17.51 -18.26 -3.15
CA GLU A 163 18.65 -17.97 -2.28
C GLU A 163 18.34 -18.32 -0.82
N MET A 164 17.21 -17.81 -0.28
CA MET A 164 16.80 -18.02 1.11
C MET A 164 16.57 -19.50 1.45
N MET A 165 15.99 -20.24 0.51
CA MET A 165 15.58 -21.64 0.73
C MET A 165 16.59 -22.66 0.23
N LYS A 166 17.80 -22.23 -0.15
CA LYS A 166 18.87 -23.10 -0.65
C LYS A 166 19.12 -24.28 0.31
N GLY A 167 19.03 -25.49 -0.24
CA GLY A 167 19.22 -26.73 0.51
C GLY A 167 18.03 -27.16 1.40
N LYS A 168 16.92 -26.40 1.42
CA LYS A 168 15.72 -26.71 2.20
C LYS A 168 14.49 -26.93 1.33
N VAL A 169 14.26 -26.04 0.38
CA VAL A 169 13.10 -26.06 -0.52
C VAL A 169 13.59 -25.94 -1.95
N ASN A 170 13.05 -26.76 -2.84
CA ASN A 170 13.30 -26.62 -4.27
C ASN A 170 12.37 -25.51 -4.83
N ILE A 171 12.94 -24.40 -5.29
CA ILE A 171 12.18 -23.29 -5.87
C ILE A 171 12.25 -23.37 -7.40
N THR A 172 11.12 -23.53 -8.05
CA THR A 172 10.96 -23.54 -9.51
C THR A 172 10.22 -22.30 -10.00
N TYR A 173 10.31 -22.01 -11.29
CA TYR A 173 9.67 -20.82 -11.87
C TYR A 173 9.06 -21.12 -13.25
N ALA A 174 7.91 -20.52 -13.51
CA ALA A 174 7.34 -20.32 -14.83
C ALA A 174 6.68 -18.95 -14.93
N LYS A 175 6.76 -18.29 -16.09
CA LYS A 175 6.10 -17.00 -16.31
C LYS A 175 4.57 -17.12 -16.34
N GLY A 176 4.05 -18.11 -17.02
CA GLY A 176 2.63 -18.49 -17.07
C GLY A 176 1.71 -17.57 -17.88
N SER A 177 1.98 -16.26 -17.90
CA SER A 177 1.30 -15.29 -18.76
C SER A 177 2.18 -14.07 -18.99
N ASN A 178 1.81 -13.22 -19.94
CA ASN A 178 2.27 -11.85 -19.96
C ASN A 178 1.56 -11.03 -18.86
N LEU A 179 1.96 -9.76 -18.65
CA LEU A 179 1.31 -8.91 -17.67
C LEU A 179 -0.14 -8.60 -18.06
N ILE A 180 -0.35 -8.29 -19.34
CA ILE A 180 -1.64 -7.94 -19.94
C ILE A 180 -1.71 -8.66 -21.30
N GLY A 181 -2.89 -9.16 -21.70
CA GLY A 181 -3.08 -9.81 -22.99
C GLY A 181 -2.84 -8.86 -24.18
N ASP A 182 -3.42 -7.67 -24.14
CA ASP A 182 -3.22 -6.62 -25.15
C ASP A 182 -1.81 -6.01 -25.04
N ALA A 183 -0.99 -6.21 -26.09
CA ALA A 183 0.38 -5.74 -26.14
C ALA A 183 0.50 -4.19 -26.11
N ALA A 184 -0.41 -3.48 -26.77
CA ALA A 184 -0.40 -2.03 -26.80
C ALA A 184 -0.81 -1.42 -25.44
N TYR A 185 -1.69 -2.11 -24.72
CA TYR A 185 -2.00 -1.73 -23.34
C TYR A 185 -0.82 -2.02 -22.41
N GLU A 186 -0.18 -3.18 -22.54
CA GLU A 186 1.01 -3.54 -21.75
C GLU A 186 2.15 -2.54 -21.96
N GLU A 187 2.39 -2.09 -23.19
CA GLU A 187 3.38 -1.07 -23.50
C GLU A 187 3.09 0.25 -22.72
N ARG A 188 1.85 0.71 -22.73
CA ARG A 188 1.44 1.89 -21.94
C ARG A 188 1.58 1.66 -20.43
N ALA A 189 1.32 0.45 -19.96
CA ALA A 189 1.41 0.07 -18.54
C ALA A 189 2.85 -0.16 -18.04
N THR A 190 3.86 -0.04 -18.91
CA THR A 190 5.29 -0.27 -18.59
C THR A 190 6.19 0.83 -19.16
N MET A 191 5.67 2.02 -19.33
CA MET A 191 6.17 3.11 -20.20
C MET A 191 7.56 3.65 -19.87
N PHE A 192 8.00 3.72 -18.63
CA PHE A 192 9.22 4.44 -18.27
C PHE A 192 10.48 3.54 -18.25
N GLY A 193 10.59 2.63 -19.22
CA GLY A 193 11.80 1.80 -19.38
C GLY A 193 11.93 0.67 -18.35
N ARG A 194 10.91 0.43 -17.56
CA ARG A 194 10.82 -0.70 -16.64
C ARG A 194 10.04 -1.84 -17.27
N SER A 195 10.45 -2.18 -18.48
CA SER A 195 9.89 -3.30 -19.23
C SER A 195 9.86 -4.57 -18.38
N LEU A 196 8.73 -5.25 -18.39
CA LEU A 196 8.59 -6.58 -17.81
C LEU A 196 8.94 -7.69 -18.80
N ASN A 197 9.59 -7.34 -19.91
CA ASN A 197 10.01 -8.23 -20.99
C ASN A 197 8.86 -9.12 -21.45
N ARG A 198 7.94 -8.55 -22.26
CA ARG A 198 6.86 -9.32 -22.88
C ARG A 198 7.43 -10.55 -23.59
N ASP A 199 6.82 -11.69 -23.33
CA ASP A 199 7.15 -12.96 -24.00
C ASP A 199 6.38 -13.03 -25.33
N ASN A 200 7.05 -13.46 -26.39
CA ASN A 200 6.45 -13.57 -27.72
C ASN A 200 5.74 -14.91 -27.96
N ARG A 201 5.83 -15.83 -27.01
CA ARG A 201 5.06 -17.08 -27.05
C ARG A 201 3.56 -16.78 -26.89
N THR A 202 2.75 -17.68 -27.39
CA THR A 202 1.30 -17.59 -27.20
C THR A 202 0.93 -17.75 -25.74
N ASP A 203 -0.23 -17.23 -25.35
CA ASP A 203 -0.75 -17.37 -23.99
C ASP A 203 -0.92 -18.86 -23.63
N GLN A 204 -1.26 -19.71 -24.60
CA GLN A 204 -1.39 -21.16 -24.37
C GLN A 204 -0.03 -21.83 -24.08
N GLU A 205 1.03 -21.47 -24.79
CA GLU A 205 2.37 -22.01 -24.55
C GLU A 205 2.90 -21.62 -23.17
N LEU A 206 2.65 -20.37 -22.75
CA LEU A 206 3.01 -19.87 -21.42
C LEU A 206 2.23 -20.61 -20.34
N LEU A 207 0.93 -20.82 -20.55
CA LEU A 207 0.05 -21.54 -19.63
C LEU A 207 0.46 -23.00 -19.49
N ASP A 208 0.75 -23.70 -20.61
CA ASP A 208 1.17 -25.10 -20.61
C ASP A 208 2.48 -25.31 -19.85
N GLU A 209 3.46 -24.39 -20.02
CA GLU A 209 4.70 -24.40 -19.25
C GLU A 209 4.41 -24.25 -17.75
N ALA A 210 3.55 -23.30 -17.39
CA ALA A 210 3.17 -23.05 -15.99
C ALA A 210 2.50 -24.27 -15.36
N LEU A 211 1.57 -24.91 -16.06
CA LEU A 211 0.89 -26.12 -15.58
C LEU A 211 1.85 -27.31 -15.43
N LYS A 212 2.83 -27.44 -16.32
CA LYS A 212 3.89 -28.44 -16.21
C LYS A 212 4.75 -28.22 -14.97
N VAL A 213 5.13 -26.96 -14.70
CA VAL A 213 5.90 -26.58 -13.48
C VAL A 213 5.05 -26.78 -12.23
N ALA A 214 3.77 -26.39 -12.25
CA ALA A 214 2.82 -26.58 -11.17
C ALA A 214 2.61 -28.05 -10.79
N ALA A 215 2.56 -28.95 -11.79
CA ALA A 215 2.39 -30.38 -11.56
C ALA A 215 3.50 -30.99 -10.68
N GLY A 216 4.74 -30.49 -10.81
CA GLY A 216 5.90 -30.90 -10.01
C GLY A 216 6.02 -30.23 -8.66
N ALA A 217 5.12 -29.32 -8.29
CA ALA A 217 5.19 -28.56 -7.03
C ALA A 217 4.25 -29.12 -5.96
N ASP A 218 4.62 -28.90 -4.70
CA ASP A 218 3.74 -29.14 -3.55
C ASP A 218 2.86 -27.91 -3.25
N VAL A 219 3.36 -26.70 -3.54
CA VAL A 219 2.66 -25.43 -3.35
C VAL A 219 3.01 -24.48 -4.50
N ILE A 220 2.05 -23.66 -4.90
CA ILE A 220 2.18 -22.64 -5.92
C ILE A 220 2.14 -21.26 -5.24
N VAL A 221 3.14 -20.43 -5.50
CA VAL A 221 3.17 -19.00 -5.17
C VAL A 221 2.88 -18.24 -6.45
N ALA A 222 1.64 -17.81 -6.62
CA ALA A 222 1.17 -17.08 -7.79
C ALA A 222 1.53 -15.60 -7.64
N ALA A 223 2.56 -15.12 -8.35
CA ALA A 223 3.06 -13.75 -8.32
C ALA A 223 2.36 -12.90 -9.39
N LEU A 224 1.21 -12.33 -9.02
CA LEU A 224 0.27 -11.67 -9.94
C LEU A 224 -0.07 -10.25 -9.46
N GLY A 225 -0.72 -9.48 -10.32
CA GLY A 225 -1.20 -8.14 -10.00
C GLY A 225 -0.82 -7.10 -11.04
N GLU A 226 -0.51 -5.90 -10.57
CA GLU A 226 -0.14 -4.75 -11.38
C GLU A 226 1.38 -4.62 -11.51
N SER A 227 1.84 -4.04 -12.63
CA SER A 227 3.19 -3.49 -12.68
C SER A 227 3.27 -2.20 -11.84
N SER A 228 4.48 -1.83 -11.44
CA SER A 228 4.72 -0.57 -10.73
C SER A 228 4.23 0.65 -11.49
N GLU A 229 4.28 0.63 -12.82
CA GLU A 229 3.84 1.75 -13.67
C GLU A 229 2.31 1.84 -13.83
N MET A 230 1.56 0.78 -13.50
CA MET A 230 0.10 0.80 -13.57
C MET A 230 -0.56 1.63 -12.46
N SER A 231 0.15 2.04 -11.42
CA SER A 231 -0.38 2.77 -10.27
C SER A 231 0.41 4.03 -9.91
N GLY A 232 1.15 4.58 -10.84
CA GLY A 232 1.89 5.82 -10.67
C GLY A 232 1.14 7.07 -11.14
N GLU A 233 1.88 8.12 -11.41
CA GLU A 233 1.37 9.36 -12.00
C GLU A 233 0.77 9.09 -13.38
N SER A 234 -0.40 9.64 -13.66
CA SER A 234 -1.12 9.46 -14.93
C SER A 234 -1.51 8.01 -15.25
N SER A 235 -1.66 7.16 -14.24
CA SER A 235 -1.91 5.72 -14.40
C SER A 235 -3.28 5.32 -13.82
N SER A 236 -4.35 6.03 -14.20
CA SER A 236 -5.73 5.67 -13.83
C SER A 236 -6.21 4.44 -14.60
N ARG A 237 -7.00 3.59 -13.92
CA ARG A 237 -7.65 2.42 -14.51
C ARG A 237 -9.15 2.49 -14.28
N THR A 238 -9.92 2.01 -15.25
CA THR A 238 -11.38 1.89 -15.16
C THR A 238 -11.79 0.51 -14.66
N GLU A 239 -11.03 -0.53 -15.01
CA GLU A 239 -11.19 -1.88 -14.49
C GLU A 239 -10.14 -2.14 -13.42
N LEU A 240 -10.57 -2.55 -12.23
CA LEU A 240 -9.69 -2.74 -11.06
C LEU A 240 -9.49 -4.20 -10.67
N GLY A 241 -9.82 -5.15 -11.53
CA GLY A 241 -9.50 -6.57 -11.37
C GLY A 241 -8.05 -6.90 -11.71
N LEU A 242 -7.66 -8.16 -11.50
CA LEU A 242 -6.45 -8.71 -12.11
C LEU A 242 -6.56 -8.61 -13.64
N PRO A 243 -5.47 -8.35 -14.37
CA PRO A 243 -5.47 -8.45 -15.82
C PRO A 243 -5.98 -9.81 -16.31
N ASP A 244 -6.70 -9.82 -17.43
CA ASP A 244 -7.43 -10.96 -17.97
C ASP A 244 -6.60 -12.25 -18.10
N VAL A 245 -5.40 -12.16 -18.70
CA VAL A 245 -4.49 -13.31 -18.87
C VAL A 245 -3.95 -13.83 -17.54
N GLN A 246 -3.80 -12.97 -16.54
CA GLN A 246 -3.39 -13.38 -15.20
C GLN A 246 -4.54 -14.05 -14.44
N HIS A 247 -5.77 -13.60 -14.65
CA HIS A 247 -6.96 -14.23 -14.09
C HIS A 247 -7.13 -15.65 -14.67
N THR A 248 -7.02 -15.81 -16.00
CA THR A 248 -7.05 -17.10 -16.68
C THR A 248 -5.96 -18.05 -16.14
N LEU A 249 -4.74 -17.55 -15.95
CA LEU A 249 -3.65 -18.32 -15.34
C LEU A 249 -4.03 -18.78 -13.92
N LEU A 250 -4.53 -17.86 -13.07
CA LEU A 250 -4.89 -18.18 -11.70
C LEU A 250 -5.98 -19.25 -11.61
N GLU A 251 -7.00 -19.16 -12.45
CA GLU A 251 -8.04 -20.21 -12.57
C GLU A 251 -7.44 -21.58 -12.92
N ALA A 252 -6.54 -21.62 -13.90
CA ALA A 252 -5.91 -22.86 -14.33
C ALA A 252 -5.02 -23.45 -13.23
N LEU A 253 -4.29 -22.62 -12.47
CA LEU A 253 -3.50 -23.07 -11.34
C LEU A 253 -4.36 -23.66 -10.23
N LEU A 254 -5.50 -23.06 -9.91
CA LEU A 254 -6.44 -23.59 -8.90
C LEU A 254 -7.04 -24.93 -9.32
N LYS A 255 -7.30 -25.15 -10.62
CA LYS A 255 -7.80 -26.42 -11.18
C LYS A 255 -6.80 -27.57 -11.01
N THR A 256 -5.52 -27.30 -10.74
CA THR A 256 -4.52 -28.35 -10.42
C THR A 256 -4.78 -29.04 -9.07
N GLY A 257 -5.61 -28.46 -8.21
CA GLY A 257 -5.86 -28.94 -6.84
C GLY A 257 -4.71 -28.72 -5.86
N LYS A 258 -3.61 -28.09 -6.30
CA LYS A 258 -2.48 -27.73 -5.44
C LYS A 258 -2.83 -26.50 -4.56
N PRO A 259 -2.22 -26.37 -3.38
CA PRO A 259 -2.32 -25.13 -2.61
C PRO A 259 -1.76 -23.96 -3.42
N VAL A 260 -2.54 -22.89 -3.57
CA VAL A 260 -2.15 -21.66 -4.27
C VAL A 260 -2.14 -20.50 -3.27
N VAL A 261 -1.02 -19.79 -3.20
CA VAL A 261 -0.89 -18.53 -2.48
C VAL A 261 -0.81 -17.40 -3.51
N LEU A 262 -1.81 -16.55 -3.57
CA LEU A 262 -1.75 -15.33 -4.38
C LEU A 262 -0.88 -14.30 -3.66
N THR A 263 0.31 -14.06 -4.16
CA THR A 263 1.20 -12.97 -3.78
C THR A 263 0.88 -11.79 -4.70
N LEU A 264 0.06 -10.87 -4.16
CA LEU A 264 -0.55 -9.79 -4.94
C LEU A 264 0.34 -8.55 -4.95
N PHE A 265 0.83 -8.17 -6.12
CA PHE A 265 1.53 -6.90 -6.36
C PHE A 265 0.52 -5.85 -6.83
N THR A 266 0.44 -4.72 -6.15
CA THR A 266 -0.41 -3.61 -6.56
C THR A 266 -0.05 -2.33 -5.81
N GLY A 267 -0.29 -1.17 -6.42
CA GLY A 267 -0.15 0.13 -5.76
C GLY A 267 -1.50 0.76 -5.39
N ARG A 268 -2.61 0.01 -5.57
CA ARG A 268 -3.98 0.46 -5.30
C ARG A 268 -4.86 -0.68 -4.81
N PRO A 269 -6.03 -0.40 -4.19
CA PRO A 269 -7.07 -1.41 -3.97
C PRO A 269 -7.59 -1.97 -5.29
N LEU A 270 -7.72 -3.30 -5.36
CA LEU A 270 -8.30 -4.02 -6.48
C LEU A 270 -9.66 -4.62 -6.09
N THR A 271 -10.48 -4.93 -7.11
CA THR A 271 -11.71 -5.71 -6.94
C THR A 271 -11.35 -7.19 -7.01
N LEU A 272 -11.35 -7.87 -5.87
CA LEU A 272 -10.84 -9.24 -5.71
C LEU A 272 -11.93 -10.21 -5.25
N ASN A 273 -13.19 -10.02 -5.65
CA ASN A 273 -14.30 -10.87 -5.17
C ASN A 273 -14.08 -12.33 -5.54
N TRP A 274 -13.73 -12.60 -6.79
CA TRP A 274 -13.50 -13.95 -7.25
C TRP A 274 -12.30 -14.60 -6.54
N GLU A 275 -11.21 -13.85 -6.40
CA GLU A 275 -10.00 -14.31 -5.71
C GLU A 275 -10.30 -14.59 -4.22
N GLN A 276 -11.08 -13.71 -3.58
CA GLN A 276 -11.51 -13.90 -2.19
C GLN A 276 -12.34 -15.18 -2.03
N GLU A 277 -13.15 -15.53 -3.00
CA GLU A 277 -13.97 -16.74 -2.95
C GLU A 277 -13.12 -18.00 -3.19
N HIS A 278 -12.29 -18.01 -4.22
CA HIS A 278 -11.67 -19.22 -4.76
C HIS A 278 -10.22 -19.46 -4.30
N VAL A 279 -9.44 -18.43 -4.02
CA VAL A 279 -8.02 -18.59 -3.63
C VAL A 279 -7.93 -18.84 -2.12
N PRO A 280 -7.24 -19.90 -1.65
CA PRO A 280 -7.15 -20.20 -0.22
C PRO A 280 -6.32 -19.22 0.57
N ALA A 281 -5.26 -18.60 0.00
CA ALA A 281 -4.44 -17.63 0.68
C ALA A 281 -4.09 -16.45 -0.23
N ILE A 282 -4.24 -15.22 0.28
CA ILE A 282 -3.96 -13.96 -0.46
C ILE A 282 -3.09 -13.08 0.44
N LEU A 283 -1.86 -12.83 -0.01
CA LEU A 283 -0.90 -11.94 0.62
C LEU A 283 -0.68 -10.72 -0.28
N ASN A 284 -1.15 -9.56 0.14
CA ASN A 284 -0.90 -8.30 -0.56
C ASN A 284 0.46 -7.74 -0.16
N VAL A 285 1.38 -7.67 -1.13
CA VAL A 285 2.78 -7.29 -0.90
C VAL A 285 3.13 -5.90 -1.42
N TRP A 286 2.15 -5.20 -2.00
CA TRP A 286 2.37 -3.88 -2.59
C TRP A 286 3.59 -3.88 -3.54
N PHE A 287 4.48 -2.88 -3.39
CA PHE A 287 5.82 -2.80 -3.96
C PHE A 287 6.80 -2.61 -2.82
N GLY A 288 7.36 -3.71 -2.32
CA GLY A 288 8.09 -3.74 -1.04
C GLY A 288 9.54 -3.22 -1.09
N GLY A 289 10.01 -2.68 -2.23
CA GLY A 289 11.37 -2.13 -2.35
C GLY A 289 12.44 -3.17 -2.67
N SER A 290 13.70 -2.78 -2.46
CA SER A 290 14.87 -3.60 -2.80
C SER A 290 14.94 -4.93 -2.04
N GLU A 291 14.42 -4.99 -0.83
CA GLU A 291 14.45 -6.18 0.01
C GLU A 291 13.12 -6.96 0.00
N ALA A 292 12.19 -6.60 -0.91
CA ALA A 292 10.86 -7.20 -0.99
C ALA A 292 10.89 -8.72 -1.14
N ALA A 293 11.78 -9.26 -1.97
CA ALA A 293 11.88 -10.70 -2.20
C ALA A 293 12.15 -11.48 -0.91
N TYR A 294 13.08 -10.98 -0.10
CA TYR A 294 13.41 -11.57 1.19
C TYR A 294 12.28 -11.39 2.21
N ALA A 295 11.69 -10.19 2.26
CA ALA A 295 10.58 -9.90 3.15
C ALA A 295 9.32 -10.75 2.84
N ILE A 296 9.02 -10.98 1.55
CA ILE A 296 7.95 -11.90 1.13
C ILE A 296 8.27 -13.32 1.58
N GLY A 297 9.52 -13.76 1.40
CA GLY A 297 9.97 -15.06 1.87
C GLY A 297 9.81 -15.24 3.38
N ASP A 298 10.18 -14.23 4.18
CA ASP A 298 10.01 -14.23 5.64
C ASP A 298 8.55 -14.46 6.04
N VAL A 299 7.63 -13.76 5.36
CA VAL A 299 6.19 -13.93 5.65
C VAL A 299 5.70 -15.27 5.13
N LEU A 300 5.98 -15.66 3.89
CA LEU A 300 5.51 -16.92 3.32
C LEU A 300 5.92 -18.15 4.16
N PHE A 301 7.15 -18.16 4.67
CA PHE A 301 7.70 -19.28 5.42
C PHE A 301 7.61 -19.11 6.96
N GLY A 302 6.95 -18.06 7.43
CA GLY A 302 6.64 -17.87 8.85
C GLY A 302 7.81 -17.39 9.72
N ASP A 303 8.89 -16.88 9.14
CA ASP A 303 9.96 -16.21 9.90
C ASP A 303 9.46 -14.87 10.45
N VAL A 304 8.49 -14.25 9.76
CA VAL A 304 7.75 -13.08 10.22
C VAL A 304 6.25 -13.36 10.16
N ASN A 305 5.56 -13.14 11.26
CA ASN A 305 4.10 -13.19 11.31
C ASN A 305 3.55 -11.87 10.73
N PRO A 306 2.68 -11.91 9.69
CA PRO A 306 2.14 -10.70 9.08
C PRO A 306 1.36 -9.86 10.10
N SER A 307 1.56 -8.56 10.06
CA SER A 307 0.94 -7.61 10.99
C SER A 307 0.47 -6.32 10.32
N GLY A 308 0.68 -6.19 9.02
CA GLY A 308 0.23 -5.04 8.25
C GLY A 308 -1.29 -4.92 8.23
N LYS A 309 -1.79 -3.68 8.21
CA LYS A 309 -3.21 -3.36 8.09
C LYS A 309 -3.43 -2.47 6.87
N LEU A 310 -4.55 -2.67 6.19
CA LEU A 310 -4.91 -1.88 5.02
C LEU A 310 -5.07 -0.39 5.39
N THR A 311 -4.40 0.46 4.66
CA THR A 311 -4.52 1.92 4.75
C THR A 311 -5.50 2.51 3.74
N MET A 312 -6.12 1.65 2.93
CA MET A 312 -7.17 1.97 1.97
C MET A 312 -8.24 0.89 1.98
N THR A 313 -9.46 1.26 1.63
CA THR A 313 -10.60 0.36 1.52
C THR A 313 -10.59 -0.35 0.17
N PHE A 314 -10.70 -1.66 0.14
CA PHE A 314 -10.83 -2.46 -1.08
C PHE A 314 -12.31 -2.62 -1.46
N PRO A 315 -12.75 -2.16 -2.63
CA PRO A 315 -14.14 -2.25 -3.05
C PRO A 315 -14.47 -3.66 -3.56
N LYS A 316 -15.76 -4.02 -3.52
CA LYS A 316 -16.30 -5.18 -4.24
C LYS A 316 -16.51 -4.87 -5.71
N ASN A 317 -16.83 -3.62 -6.03
CA ASN A 317 -17.15 -3.19 -7.38
C ASN A 317 -16.66 -1.77 -7.63
N VAL A 318 -16.23 -1.48 -8.87
CA VAL A 318 -15.81 -0.14 -9.29
C VAL A 318 -16.92 0.90 -9.07
N GLY A 319 -18.19 0.51 -9.22
CA GLY A 319 -19.36 1.39 -8.98
C GLY A 319 -19.51 1.85 -7.53
N GLN A 320 -18.83 1.24 -6.56
CA GLN A 320 -18.82 1.70 -5.17
C GLN A 320 -17.87 2.90 -4.95
N ILE A 321 -16.96 3.19 -5.88
CA ILE A 321 -15.96 4.24 -5.72
C ILE A 321 -16.58 5.62 -5.98
N PRO A 322 -16.28 6.61 -5.10
CA PRO A 322 -15.32 6.61 -3.99
C PRO A 322 -15.87 5.92 -2.73
N LEU A 323 -15.05 5.05 -2.12
CA LEU A 323 -15.39 4.26 -0.93
C LEU A 323 -14.43 4.56 0.22
N PHE A 324 -14.89 5.38 1.18
CA PHE A 324 -14.09 5.80 2.33
C PHE A 324 -14.58 5.14 3.61
N TYR A 325 -13.67 4.66 4.47
CA TYR A 325 -14.05 4.12 5.78
C TYR A 325 -14.73 5.16 6.68
N ASN A 326 -14.39 6.43 6.48
CA ASN A 326 -14.90 7.58 7.22
C ASN A 326 -15.92 8.40 6.41
N HIS A 327 -16.70 7.76 5.56
CA HIS A 327 -17.73 8.45 4.79
C HIS A 327 -18.78 9.12 5.71
N LYS A 328 -19.45 10.12 5.20
CA LYS A 328 -20.57 10.76 5.88
C LYS A 328 -21.88 10.05 5.56
N ASN A 329 -22.82 10.06 6.50
CA ASN A 329 -24.16 9.58 6.22
C ASN A 329 -24.81 10.43 5.13
N THR A 330 -25.60 9.78 4.28
CA THR A 330 -26.54 10.42 3.36
C THR A 330 -27.83 10.81 4.12
N GLY A 331 -28.76 11.51 3.43
CA GLY A 331 -30.05 11.86 4.04
C GLY A 331 -30.94 10.66 4.40
N ARG A 332 -30.72 9.51 3.77
CA ARG A 332 -31.44 8.25 4.03
C ARG A 332 -30.48 7.07 4.08
N PRO A 333 -29.65 6.98 5.12
CA PRO A 333 -28.70 5.87 5.22
C PRO A 333 -29.45 4.54 5.37
N LEU A 334 -28.84 3.49 4.83
CA LEU A 334 -29.27 2.12 5.09
C LEU A 334 -28.97 1.76 6.54
N ALA A 335 -29.87 1.04 7.21
CA ALA A 335 -29.62 0.55 8.56
C ALA A 335 -28.53 -0.52 8.53
N GLU A 336 -27.73 -0.57 9.61
CA GLU A 336 -26.67 -1.57 9.79
C GLU A 336 -27.21 -2.99 9.66
N GLY A 337 -26.49 -3.85 8.94
CA GLY A 337 -26.90 -5.24 8.67
C GLY A 337 -27.98 -5.41 7.60
N LYS A 338 -28.48 -4.34 7.00
CA LYS A 338 -29.36 -4.40 5.84
C LYS A 338 -28.53 -4.37 4.56
N TRP A 339 -28.91 -5.17 3.60
CA TRP A 339 -28.34 -5.09 2.26
C TRP A 339 -29.07 -4.11 1.35
N PHE A 340 -30.41 -4.15 1.37
CA PHE A 340 -31.25 -3.34 0.50
C PHE A 340 -32.54 -2.91 1.23
N GLU A 341 -32.91 -1.66 1.02
CA GLU A 341 -34.22 -1.11 1.39
C GLU A 341 -34.58 -0.02 0.39
N LYS A 342 -35.78 -0.09 -0.20
CA LYS A 342 -36.23 0.91 -1.17
C LYS A 342 -36.24 2.30 -0.56
N PHE A 343 -35.80 3.30 -1.32
CA PHE A 343 -35.68 4.72 -0.93
C PHE A 343 -34.54 5.01 0.06
N ARG A 344 -33.62 4.08 0.28
CA ARG A 344 -32.37 4.27 1.03
C ARG A 344 -31.18 4.39 0.08
N SER A 345 -30.05 4.82 0.64
CA SER A 345 -28.78 4.87 -0.10
C SER A 345 -28.15 3.48 -0.14
N ASN A 346 -28.43 2.74 -1.19
CA ASN A 346 -27.91 1.41 -1.47
C ASN A 346 -27.84 1.15 -2.98
N TYR A 347 -27.11 0.12 -3.37
CA TYR A 347 -27.05 -0.40 -4.72
C TYR A 347 -28.07 -1.54 -4.92
N LEU A 348 -28.38 -1.87 -6.17
CA LEU A 348 -29.27 -2.98 -6.52
C LEU A 348 -28.55 -4.34 -6.56
N ASP A 349 -27.25 -4.34 -6.87
CA ASP A 349 -26.46 -5.48 -7.29
C ASP A 349 -25.26 -5.77 -6.40
N VAL A 350 -24.93 -4.87 -5.47
CA VAL A 350 -23.88 -5.02 -4.47
C VAL A 350 -24.28 -4.35 -3.16
N ASP A 351 -23.87 -4.89 -2.03
CA ASP A 351 -24.11 -4.25 -0.73
C ASP A 351 -23.17 -3.02 -0.53
N ASN A 352 -23.43 -2.24 0.49
CA ASN A 352 -22.62 -1.04 0.79
C ASN A 352 -21.27 -1.35 1.45
N GLU A 353 -21.06 -2.62 1.88
CA GLU A 353 -19.85 -3.00 2.58
C GLU A 353 -18.68 -3.21 1.61
N PRO A 354 -17.45 -2.86 2.02
CA PRO A 354 -16.26 -3.15 1.22
C PRO A 354 -15.95 -4.65 1.17
N LEU A 355 -15.09 -5.04 0.24
CA LEU A 355 -14.51 -6.39 0.26
C LEU A 355 -13.55 -6.54 1.46
N TYR A 356 -12.63 -5.58 1.61
CA TYR A 356 -11.78 -5.47 2.79
C TYR A 356 -11.80 -4.03 3.30
N PRO A 357 -12.18 -3.79 4.56
CA PRO A 357 -12.23 -2.45 5.11
C PRO A 357 -10.83 -1.89 5.40
N PHE A 358 -10.73 -0.57 5.48
CA PHE A 358 -9.59 0.11 6.08
C PHE A 358 -9.28 -0.48 7.46
N GLY A 359 -8.01 -0.67 7.76
CA GLY A 359 -7.55 -1.26 9.02
C GLY A 359 -7.58 -2.79 9.06
N TYR A 360 -8.07 -3.46 8.01
CA TYR A 360 -8.10 -4.91 7.92
C TYR A 360 -6.72 -5.52 7.66
N GLY A 361 -6.47 -6.68 8.22
CA GLY A 361 -5.30 -7.52 7.99
C GLY A 361 -5.28 -8.68 8.99
N LEU A 362 -5.00 -9.88 8.49
CA LEU A 362 -4.92 -11.11 9.27
C LEU A 362 -3.51 -11.34 9.82
N SER A 363 -3.41 -12.28 10.74
CA SER A 363 -2.17 -12.78 11.34
C SER A 363 -2.19 -14.32 11.30
N TYR A 364 -1.03 -14.96 11.49
CA TYR A 364 -0.94 -16.41 11.72
C TYR A 364 -1.39 -16.82 13.12
N THR A 365 -1.60 -15.83 14.01
CA THR A 365 -2.14 -16.04 15.36
C THR A 365 -3.47 -15.31 15.52
N ASN A 366 -4.12 -15.48 16.67
CA ASN A 366 -5.40 -14.86 16.98
C ASN A 366 -5.24 -13.91 18.17
N PHE A 367 -5.88 -12.75 18.09
CA PHE A 367 -5.91 -11.78 19.17
C PHE A 367 -7.34 -11.62 19.68
N GLN A 368 -7.51 -11.72 20.99
CA GLN A 368 -8.76 -11.48 21.68
C GLN A 368 -8.69 -10.15 22.40
N TYR A 369 -9.73 -9.38 22.30
CA TYR A 369 -9.88 -8.08 22.96
C TYR A 369 -10.86 -8.21 24.12
N SER A 370 -10.55 -7.57 25.26
CA SER A 370 -11.53 -7.37 26.32
C SER A 370 -12.56 -6.31 25.91
N ASP A 371 -13.61 -6.17 26.69
CA ASP A 371 -14.47 -4.99 26.60
C ASP A 371 -13.65 -3.70 26.83
N ILE A 372 -14.08 -2.63 26.16
CA ILE A 372 -13.46 -1.32 26.29
C ILE A 372 -13.89 -0.67 27.62
N ALA A 373 -12.92 -0.21 28.40
CA ALA A 373 -13.15 0.59 29.59
C ALA A 373 -12.82 2.07 29.31
N LEU A 374 -13.72 2.94 29.72
CA LEU A 374 -13.54 4.40 29.59
C LEU A 374 -13.30 5.01 30.98
N SER A 375 -12.35 5.96 31.06
CA SER A 375 -12.03 6.66 32.32
C SER A 375 -13.20 7.51 32.83
N THR A 376 -14.11 7.92 31.96
CA THR A 376 -15.34 8.66 32.29
C THR A 376 -16.43 8.36 31.24
N PRO A 377 -17.71 8.24 31.68
CA PRO A 377 -18.82 8.11 30.74
C PRO A 377 -19.25 9.44 30.10
N THR A 378 -18.78 10.57 30.64
CA THR A 378 -19.13 11.92 30.18
C THR A 378 -17.87 12.73 29.99
N LEU A 379 -17.84 13.56 28.93
CA LEU A 379 -16.69 14.39 28.57
C LEU A 379 -17.12 15.86 28.55
N GLY A 380 -16.46 16.71 29.39
CA GLY A 380 -16.66 18.15 29.37
C GLY A 380 -15.98 18.84 28.20
N LYS A 381 -16.24 20.12 27.98
CA LYS A 381 -15.79 20.90 26.81
C LYS A 381 -14.28 20.86 26.58
N ASP A 382 -13.48 20.88 27.64
CA ASP A 382 -12.01 20.88 27.58
C ASP A 382 -11.43 19.60 28.22
N GLY A 383 -12.21 18.52 28.22
CA GLY A 383 -11.87 17.27 28.87
C GLY A 383 -11.10 16.29 27.94
N SER A 384 -10.64 15.21 28.57
CA SER A 384 -10.11 14.04 27.88
C SER A 384 -10.74 12.76 28.42
N VAL A 385 -10.84 11.75 27.58
CA VAL A 385 -11.25 10.40 27.94
C VAL A 385 -10.14 9.43 27.58
N THR A 386 -9.80 8.53 28.49
CA THR A 386 -8.89 7.43 28.22
C THR A 386 -9.71 6.16 27.98
N ALA A 387 -9.51 5.58 26.81
CA ALA A 387 -10.05 4.27 26.46
C ALA A 387 -8.98 3.20 26.71
N VAL A 388 -9.33 2.16 27.42
CA VAL A 388 -8.43 1.06 27.80
C VAL A 388 -9.00 -0.26 27.33
N VAL A 389 -8.13 -1.11 26.75
CA VAL A 389 -8.47 -2.47 26.35
C VAL A 389 -7.31 -3.40 26.65
N THR A 390 -7.60 -4.64 27.04
CA THR A 390 -6.59 -5.70 27.14
C THR A 390 -6.63 -6.57 25.90
N VAL A 391 -5.49 -6.77 25.27
CA VAL A 391 -5.33 -7.64 24.09
C VAL A 391 -4.53 -8.87 24.49
N THR A 392 -5.04 -10.04 24.17
CA THR A 392 -4.43 -11.34 24.46
C THR A 392 -4.16 -12.08 23.16
N ASN A 393 -2.93 -12.55 22.98
CA ASN A 393 -2.59 -13.48 21.90
C ASN A 393 -3.06 -14.90 22.30
N THR A 394 -4.17 -15.34 21.75
CA THR A 394 -4.78 -16.67 22.06
C THR A 394 -4.31 -17.77 21.11
N GLY A 395 -3.50 -17.45 20.12
CA GLY A 395 -2.99 -18.42 19.14
C GLY A 395 -1.65 -19.03 19.51
N LYS A 396 -1.03 -19.69 18.54
CA LYS A 396 0.20 -20.48 18.73
C LYS A 396 1.50 -19.77 18.33
N TYR A 397 1.40 -18.64 17.62
CA TYR A 397 2.54 -17.89 17.11
C TYR A 397 2.66 -16.57 17.84
N ASP A 398 3.90 -16.17 18.09
CA ASP A 398 4.19 -14.78 18.48
C ASP A 398 3.78 -13.84 17.34
N GLY A 399 3.27 -12.65 17.67
CA GLY A 399 2.82 -11.73 16.64
C GLY A 399 2.61 -10.31 17.13
N ALA A 400 2.58 -9.39 16.18
CA ALA A 400 2.21 -8.00 16.43
C ALA A 400 0.76 -7.74 16.01
N GLU A 401 0.06 -6.96 16.82
CA GLU A 401 -1.29 -6.46 16.52
C GLU A 401 -1.30 -4.94 16.50
N VAL A 402 -2.08 -4.37 15.58
CA VAL A 402 -2.33 -2.93 15.53
C VAL A 402 -3.69 -2.65 16.15
N VAL A 403 -3.68 -2.25 17.41
CA VAL A 403 -4.88 -1.85 18.15
C VAL A 403 -5.32 -0.48 17.65
N GLN A 404 -6.55 -0.36 17.18
CA GLN A 404 -7.09 0.82 16.51
C GLN A 404 -8.26 1.38 17.31
N LEU A 405 -8.25 2.68 17.62
CA LEU A 405 -9.35 3.37 18.27
C LEU A 405 -10.12 4.20 17.26
N TYR A 406 -11.38 3.86 17.07
CA TYR A 406 -12.32 4.60 16.24
C TYR A 406 -13.37 5.29 17.12
N ILE A 407 -13.76 6.50 16.72
CA ILE A 407 -14.81 7.29 17.37
C ILE A 407 -15.88 7.61 16.35
N ARG A 408 -17.13 7.60 16.79
CA ARG A 408 -18.29 8.08 16.05
C ARG A 408 -18.99 9.16 16.84
N ASP A 409 -19.18 10.33 16.23
CA ASP A 409 -20.06 11.37 16.74
C ASP A 409 -21.47 11.16 16.19
N LEU A 410 -22.40 10.81 17.07
CA LEU A 410 -23.77 10.46 16.67
C LEU A 410 -24.62 11.67 16.37
N VAL A 411 -24.38 12.81 17.03
CA VAL A 411 -25.15 14.06 16.91
C VAL A 411 -24.23 15.25 16.94
N GLY A 412 -23.84 15.72 15.78
CA GLY A 412 -23.03 16.95 15.63
C GLY A 412 -23.85 18.12 15.06
N SER A 413 -23.32 19.34 15.18
CA SER A 413 -23.88 20.54 14.52
C SER A 413 -23.79 20.49 13.00
N ILE A 414 -22.89 19.66 12.48
CA ILE A 414 -22.72 19.34 11.05
C ILE A 414 -22.64 17.82 10.88
N THR A 415 -22.89 17.33 9.67
CA THR A 415 -22.75 15.89 9.36
C THR A 415 -21.33 15.43 9.61
N ARG A 416 -21.15 14.47 10.52
CA ARG A 416 -19.87 13.86 10.90
C ARG A 416 -19.65 12.53 10.19
N PRO A 417 -18.40 12.07 10.02
CA PRO A 417 -18.10 10.74 9.53
C PRO A 417 -18.73 9.62 10.38
N VAL A 418 -19.08 8.51 9.75
CA VAL A 418 -19.64 7.34 10.44
C VAL A 418 -18.66 6.69 11.43
N ARG A 419 -17.37 6.92 11.22
CA ARG A 419 -16.27 6.54 12.13
C ARG A 419 -15.01 7.30 11.76
N GLU A 420 -14.17 7.61 12.73
CA GLU A 420 -12.89 8.28 12.53
C GLU A 420 -11.80 7.59 13.36
N LEU A 421 -10.70 7.20 12.74
CA LEU A 421 -9.53 6.69 13.45
C LEU A 421 -8.89 7.83 14.25
N LYS A 422 -8.86 7.71 15.57
CA LYS A 422 -8.29 8.72 16.49
C LYS A 422 -6.99 8.27 17.15
N GLY A 423 -6.69 6.99 17.13
CA GLY A 423 -5.44 6.46 17.63
C GLY A 423 -5.18 5.05 17.19
N PHE A 424 -3.91 4.69 17.12
CA PHE A 424 -3.50 3.31 16.94
C PHE A 424 -2.21 3.04 17.70
N ASN A 425 -2.03 1.76 18.08
CA ASN A 425 -0.83 1.31 18.77
C ASN A 425 -0.45 -0.08 18.28
N LYS A 426 0.76 -0.24 17.75
CA LYS A 426 1.28 -1.55 17.36
C LYS A 426 1.99 -2.18 18.56
N ILE A 427 1.48 -3.31 19.00
CA ILE A 427 2.01 -4.07 20.13
C ILE A 427 2.47 -5.45 19.67
N PHE A 428 3.55 -5.95 20.28
CA PHE A 428 4.01 -7.32 20.10
C PHE A 428 3.60 -8.15 21.30
N LEU A 429 3.08 -9.37 21.06
CA LEU A 429 2.64 -10.33 22.07
C LEU A 429 3.16 -11.73 21.73
N ARG A 430 3.78 -12.36 22.69
CA ARG A 430 4.08 -13.79 22.60
C ARG A 430 2.80 -14.61 22.66
N ALA A 431 2.85 -15.84 22.19
CA ALA A 431 1.73 -16.78 22.35
C ALA A 431 1.34 -16.90 23.85
N GLY A 432 0.05 -16.67 24.14
CA GLY A 432 -0.49 -16.63 25.50
C GLY A 432 -0.30 -15.32 26.26
N GLU A 433 0.44 -14.34 25.74
CA GLU A 433 0.69 -13.04 26.40
C GLU A 433 -0.51 -12.12 26.27
N SER A 434 -0.73 -11.33 27.32
CA SER A 434 -1.72 -10.23 27.34
C SER A 434 -1.06 -8.91 27.61
N LYS A 435 -1.57 -7.83 27.00
CA LYS A 435 -1.10 -6.46 27.22
C LYS A 435 -2.25 -5.48 27.23
N THR A 436 -2.23 -4.59 28.21
CA THR A 436 -3.18 -3.49 28.29
C THR A 436 -2.72 -2.33 27.43
N VAL A 437 -3.61 -1.81 26.59
CA VAL A 437 -3.38 -0.67 25.71
C VAL A 437 -4.34 0.45 26.08
N SER A 438 -3.81 1.65 26.20
CA SER A 438 -4.59 2.87 26.48
C SER A 438 -4.45 3.87 25.34
N SER A 439 -5.54 4.54 25.02
CA SER A 439 -5.58 5.65 24.06
C SER A 439 -6.35 6.81 24.64
N VAL A 440 -5.83 8.01 24.49
CA VAL A 440 -6.45 9.23 25.00
C VAL A 440 -7.07 10.01 23.85
N SER A 441 -8.33 10.40 24.01
CA SER A 441 -9.02 11.30 23.11
C SER A 441 -9.43 12.57 23.83
N TYR A 442 -9.27 13.71 23.17
CA TYR A 442 -9.61 15.02 23.68
C TYR A 442 -10.85 15.56 22.97
N THR A 443 -11.65 16.37 23.66
CA THR A 443 -12.88 16.96 23.09
C THR A 443 -12.60 17.73 21.80
N HIS A 444 -11.53 18.51 21.75
CA HIS A 444 -11.15 19.30 20.57
C HIS A 444 -10.70 18.45 19.35
N LEU A 445 -10.35 17.18 19.56
CA LEU A 445 -10.05 16.23 18.48
C LEU A 445 -11.30 15.49 17.99
N THR A 446 -12.37 15.51 18.77
CA THR A 446 -13.64 14.86 18.43
C THR A 446 -14.66 15.84 17.85
N LEU A 447 -14.59 17.11 18.23
CA LEU A 447 -15.48 18.17 17.73
C LEU A 447 -14.69 19.13 16.85
N PRO A 448 -15.14 19.47 15.64
CA PRO A 448 -14.50 20.53 14.89
C PRO A 448 -14.73 21.85 15.61
N THR A 449 -13.69 22.47 16.07
CA THR A 449 -13.74 23.88 16.47
C THR A 449 -13.91 24.67 15.17
N ILE A 450 -15.13 25.08 14.86
CA ILE A 450 -15.35 26.13 13.88
C ILE A 450 -14.81 27.40 14.55
N ARG A 451 -13.61 27.82 14.21
CA ARG A 451 -13.21 29.21 14.35
C ARG A 451 -13.79 29.93 13.14
N LEU A 452 -14.84 30.70 13.38
CA LEU A 452 -15.28 31.73 12.46
C LEU A 452 -14.20 32.77 12.29
#